data_5b231ef57598b3991923646a76666278
#
_entry.id   5b231ef57598b3991923646a76666278
#
_cell.length_a   1.000
_cell.length_b   1.000
_cell.length_c   1.000
_cell.angle_alpha   90.00
_cell.angle_beta   90.00
_cell.angle_gamma   90.00
#
_symmetry.space_group_name_H-M   'P 1'
#
loop_
_entity.id
_entity.type
_entity.pdbx_description
1 polymer ?
#
loop_
_entity_poly.entity_id
_entity_poly.type
_entity_poly.pdbx_seq_one_letter_code
_entity_poly.pdbx_strand_id
1 'polypeptide(L)'
;MSTPLSYRDAGVDIDAGDQLVENIKPFAKRTMRPEVLGDLGGFGALVEISKKYKNPVLVSGTDGVGTKLKLAFDWDKHDTVGIDLVAMSVNDILVQGAEPLFFLDYFACGKLDVARATDVIKGIAQGCEESGCALIGGETAEMPGMYPEGEYDLAGFAVGVVEKERVINGRSIKAGDIVLGLASNGAHSNGYSLVRKIIARDNPDLDAEFDNGKTLRETIIAPTRLYVKPILAALEKFTVKGMAHITGGGITENVPRILPENTVAQIDAKAWTLPKLFQWLQQAGNVETQEMYRTFNCGIGMVVVIAEEDADAVQAFLTGQGETVYRLGKIRERNGDEHQTQVA
;
A
#
# COMPACT_ATOMS: atom_id res chain seq x y z
N MET A 1 41.51 -7.82 -35.50
CA MET A 1 41.44 -7.73 -34.03
C MET A 1 39.99 -7.40 -33.68
N SER A 2 39.34 -8.18 -32.85
CA SER A 2 38.00 -7.86 -32.38
C SER A 2 38.03 -6.60 -31.51
N THR A 3 37.05 -5.73 -31.64
CA THR A 3 36.89 -4.54 -30.77
C THR A 3 36.75 -5.00 -29.31
N PRO A 4 37.47 -4.40 -28.35
CA PRO A 4 37.27 -4.70 -26.95
C PRO A 4 35.81 -4.46 -26.53
N LEU A 5 35.20 -5.39 -25.82
CA LEU A 5 33.85 -5.25 -25.29
C LEU A 5 33.92 -4.51 -23.96
N SER A 6 32.92 -3.67 -23.72
CA SER A 6 32.65 -2.99 -22.45
C SER A 6 31.35 -3.49 -21.81
N TYR A 7 31.11 -3.15 -20.55
CA TYR A 7 29.85 -3.48 -19.86
C TYR A 7 28.66 -2.76 -20.51
N ARG A 8 28.86 -1.55 -21.02
CA ARG A 8 27.89 -0.80 -21.83
C ARG A 8 27.49 -1.53 -23.11
N ASP A 9 28.45 -2.21 -23.78
CA ASP A 9 28.15 -3.04 -24.96
C ASP A 9 27.31 -4.27 -24.61
N ALA A 10 27.32 -4.69 -23.35
CA ALA A 10 26.46 -5.74 -22.81
C ALA A 10 25.09 -5.22 -22.30
N GLY A 11 24.84 -3.91 -22.41
CA GLY A 11 23.55 -3.29 -22.06
C GLY A 11 23.45 -2.74 -20.65
N VAL A 12 24.57 -2.64 -19.90
CA VAL A 12 24.60 -2.08 -18.53
C VAL A 12 25.44 -0.80 -18.53
N ASP A 13 24.84 0.32 -18.07
CA ASP A 13 25.47 1.64 -18.04
C ASP A 13 25.72 2.10 -16.59
N ILE A 14 26.95 1.89 -16.09
CA ILE A 14 27.38 2.27 -14.73
C ILE A 14 27.21 3.79 -14.52
N ASP A 15 27.55 4.62 -15.51
CA ASP A 15 27.46 6.08 -15.38
C ASP A 15 25.99 6.53 -15.20
N ALA A 16 25.03 5.84 -15.85
CA ALA A 16 23.60 6.07 -15.65
C ALA A 16 23.14 5.70 -14.22
N GLY A 17 23.67 4.60 -13.68
CA GLY A 17 23.44 4.23 -12.28
C GLY A 17 23.95 5.28 -11.30
N ASP A 18 25.18 5.74 -11.47
CA ASP A 18 25.77 6.80 -10.64
C ASP A 18 24.97 8.11 -10.73
N GLN A 19 24.53 8.48 -11.94
CA GLN A 19 23.69 9.67 -12.14
C GLN A 19 22.36 9.54 -11.41
N LEU A 20 21.71 8.37 -11.44
CA LEU A 20 20.48 8.12 -10.70
C LEU A 20 20.72 8.32 -9.19
N VAL A 21 21.78 7.73 -8.63
CA VAL A 21 22.12 7.88 -7.21
C VAL A 21 22.25 9.36 -6.82
N GLU A 22 22.93 10.17 -7.62
CA GLU A 22 23.05 11.61 -7.35
C GLU A 22 21.68 12.32 -7.41
N ASN A 23 20.83 11.96 -8.36
CA ASN A 23 19.52 12.56 -8.53
C ASN A 23 18.58 12.26 -7.35
N ILE A 24 18.67 11.07 -6.72
CA ILE A 24 17.75 10.65 -5.66
C ILE A 24 18.19 11.07 -4.26
N LYS A 25 19.46 11.37 -4.01
CA LYS A 25 19.98 11.81 -2.70
C LYS A 25 19.15 12.92 -2.05
N PRO A 26 18.74 14.01 -2.76
CA PRO A 26 17.93 15.06 -2.13
C PRO A 26 16.56 14.58 -1.67
N PHE A 27 15.94 13.62 -2.38
CA PHE A 27 14.63 13.07 -2.01
C PHE A 27 14.74 12.18 -0.77
N ALA A 28 15.70 11.24 -0.77
CA ALA A 28 15.94 10.37 0.38
C ALA A 28 16.31 11.19 1.64
N LYS A 29 17.11 12.24 1.49
CA LYS A 29 17.51 13.11 2.61
C LYS A 29 16.31 13.71 3.36
N ARG A 30 15.21 14.03 2.67
CA ARG A 30 13.99 14.58 3.30
C ARG A 30 13.27 13.58 4.19
N THR A 31 13.47 12.28 3.96
CA THR A 31 12.83 11.21 4.71
C THR A 31 13.58 10.83 5.97
N MET A 32 14.81 11.34 6.17
CA MET A 32 15.70 10.88 7.24
C MET A 32 15.13 11.11 8.62
N ARG A 33 15.32 10.13 9.48
CA ARG A 33 14.92 10.09 10.88
C ARG A 33 16.15 10.20 11.79
N PRO A 34 15.98 10.67 13.02
CA PRO A 34 17.10 10.75 13.99
C PRO A 34 17.76 9.39 14.29
N GLU A 35 17.03 8.30 14.12
CA GLU A 35 17.51 6.95 14.37
C GLU A 35 18.41 6.40 13.25
N VAL A 36 18.49 7.05 12.08
CA VAL A 36 19.36 6.65 10.96
C VAL A 36 20.79 7.09 11.23
N LEU A 37 21.74 6.14 11.24
CA LEU A 37 23.15 6.36 11.60
C LEU A 37 24.07 6.35 10.36
N GLY A 38 23.73 7.05 9.29
CA GLY A 38 24.53 7.11 8.08
C GLY A 38 23.84 7.77 6.92
N ASP A 39 24.56 7.85 5.80
CA ASP A 39 24.05 8.40 4.55
C ASP A 39 23.86 7.29 3.51
N LEU A 40 23.15 7.60 2.41
CA LEU A 40 23.03 6.72 1.24
C LEU A 40 24.38 6.47 0.57
N GLY A 41 24.59 5.24 0.08
CA GLY A 41 25.76 4.87 -0.72
C GLY A 41 26.76 3.94 -0.02
N GLY A 42 26.45 3.49 1.20
CA GLY A 42 27.20 2.41 1.87
C GLY A 42 26.70 1.03 1.44
N PHE A 43 27.41 -0.04 1.85
CA PHE A 43 26.95 -1.43 1.62
C PHE A 43 25.69 -1.80 2.39
N GLY A 44 25.37 -1.09 3.46
CA GLY A 44 24.18 -1.30 4.26
C GLY A 44 23.87 -0.06 5.08
N ALA A 45 22.61 0.09 5.44
CA ALA A 45 22.14 1.18 6.27
C ALA A 45 22.08 0.76 7.75
N LEU A 46 22.34 1.70 8.64
CA LEU A 46 22.31 1.49 10.09
C LEU A 46 21.18 2.31 10.69
N VAL A 47 20.35 1.64 11.50
CA VAL A 47 19.25 2.30 12.22
C VAL A 47 19.27 1.88 13.69
N GLU A 48 19.30 2.84 14.59
CA GLU A 48 19.18 2.59 16.02
C GLU A 48 17.71 2.43 16.40
N ILE A 49 17.39 1.40 17.20
CA ILE A 49 16.05 1.29 17.78
C ILE A 49 15.89 2.33 18.87
N SER A 50 14.90 3.22 18.75
CA SER A 50 14.63 4.28 19.70
C SER A 50 14.46 3.75 21.14
N LYS A 51 15.07 4.41 22.11
CA LYS A 51 14.97 4.10 23.55
C LYS A 51 13.57 4.30 24.14
N LYS A 52 12.62 4.83 23.36
CA LYS A 52 11.20 4.89 23.77
C LYS A 52 10.56 3.52 23.92
N TYR A 53 11.09 2.51 23.22
CA TYR A 53 10.65 1.12 23.31
C TYR A 53 11.42 0.38 24.40
N LYS A 54 10.70 -0.28 25.31
CA LYS A 54 11.29 -1.08 26.40
C LYS A 54 11.56 -2.51 25.96
N ASN A 55 10.58 -3.11 25.27
CA ASN A 55 10.63 -4.44 24.71
C ASN A 55 10.29 -4.40 23.22
N PRO A 56 11.16 -3.84 22.35
CA PRO A 56 10.86 -3.65 20.95
C PRO A 56 10.70 -4.98 20.20
N VAL A 57 9.69 -5.06 19.36
CA VAL A 57 9.51 -6.13 18.37
C VAL A 57 9.60 -5.49 16.98
N LEU A 58 10.48 -6.01 16.15
CA LEU A 58 10.57 -5.61 14.76
C LEU A 58 9.47 -6.28 13.94
N VAL A 59 8.82 -5.53 13.09
CA VAL A 59 7.81 -5.99 12.13
C VAL A 59 8.31 -5.65 10.74
N SER A 60 8.36 -6.61 9.85
CA SER A 60 8.81 -6.41 8.48
C SER A 60 7.81 -6.93 7.48
N GLY A 61 7.71 -6.28 6.34
CA GLY A 61 6.90 -6.66 5.20
C GLY A 61 7.61 -6.36 3.90
N THR A 62 7.28 -7.09 2.86
CA THR A 62 7.73 -6.85 1.49
C THR A 62 6.54 -6.94 0.57
N ASP A 63 6.47 -6.03 -0.39
CA ASP A 63 5.43 -6.01 -1.42
C ASP A 63 5.96 -5.38 -2.71
N GLY A 64 5.17 -5.49 -3.78
CA GLY A 64 5.40 -4.86 -5.07
C GLY A 64 4.23 -3.95 -5.45
N VAL A 65 4.26 -3.42 -6.68
CA VAL A 65 3.15 -2.65 -7.25
C VAL A 65 2.25 -3.53 -8.12
N GLY A 66 2.82 -4.57 -8.72
CA GLY A 66 2.10 -5.49 -9.58
C GLY A 66 1.74 -4.89 -10.94
N THR A 67 0.66 -5.41 -11.55
CA THR A 67 0.31 -5.08 -12.95
C THR A 67 -0.23 -3.67 -13.17
N LYS A 68 -0.37 -2.86 -12.13
CA LYS A 68 -0.57 -1.41 -12.23
C LYS A 68 0.59 -0.75 -12.98
N LEU A 69 1.82 -1.28 -12.83
CA LEU A 69 3.00 -0.81 -13.56
C LEU A 69 2.80 -0.79 -15.08
N LYS A 70 2.03 -1.74 -15.65
CA LYS A 70 1.73 -1.73 -17.09
C LYS A 70 0.98 -0.47 -17.53
N LEU A 71 0.08 0.05 -16.68
CA LEU A 71 -0.60 1.31 -16.96
C LEU A 71 0.35 2.51 -16.81
N ALA A 72 1.29 2.43 -15.86
CA ALA A 72 2.34 3.46 -15.73
C ALA A 72 3.22 3.54 -16.99
N PHE A 73 3.56 2.38 -17.59
CA PHE A 73 4.32 2.33 -18.85
C PHE A 73 3.49 2.85 -20.03
N ASP A 74 2.24 2.37 -20.18
CA ASP A 74 1.35 2.74 -21.29
C ASP A 74 0.99 4.24 -21.28
N TRP A 75 0.94 4.85 -20.08
CA TRP A 75 0.54 6.25 -19.89
C TRP A 75 1.69 7.20 -19.57
N ASP A 76 2.93 6.69 -19.55
CA ASP A 76 4.15 7.43 -19.17
C ASP A 76 3.97 8.21 -17.84
N LYS A 77 3.39 7.52 -16.82
CA LYS A 77 3.07 8.08 -15.50
C LYS A 77 3.76 7.28 -14.40
N HIS A 78 4.93 7.75 -13.97
CA HIS A 78 5.84 7.00 -13.09
C HIS A 78 5.91 7.55 -11.66
N ASP A 79 5.49 8.78 -11.41
CA ASP A 79 5.65 9.50 -10.16
C ASP A 79 4.71 9.05 -9.03
N THR A 80 3.68 8.23 -9.32
CA THR A 80 2.72 7.74 -8.32
C THR A 80 2.98 6.31 -7.85
N VAL A 81 3.59 5.48 -8.70
CA VAL A 81 3.78 4.05 -8.39
C VAL A 81 4.78 3.81 -7.26
N GLY A 82 5.70 4.75 -7.01
CA GLY A 82 6.57 4.73 -5.84
C GLY A 82 5.80 4.92 -4.53
N ILE A 83 4.75 5.75 -4.52
CA ILE A 83 3.84 5.91 -3.37
C ILE A 83 3.10 4.59 -3.13
N ASP A 84 2.62 3.93 -4.21
CA ASP A 84 1.98 2.61 -4.11
C ASP A 84 2.91 1.59 -3.44
N LEU A 85 4.17 1.52 -3.87
CA LEU A 85 5.15 0.58 -3.33
C LEU A 85 5.34 0.75 -1.82
N VAL A 86 5.51 1.99 -1.37
CA VAL A 86 5.66 2.28 0.07
C VAL A 86 4.37 1.95 0.81
N ALA A 87 3.21 2.42 0.32
CA ALA A 87 1.94 2.25 0.99
C ALA A 87 1.56 0.78 1.16
N MET A 88 1.78 -0.07 0.14
CA MET A 88 1.52 -1.50 0.23
C MET A 88 2.33 -2.15 1.35
N SER A 89 3.61 -1.77 1.49
CA SER A 89 4.50 -2.35 2.50
C SER A 89 4.25 -1.77 3.91
N VAL A 90 4.12 -0.44 4.05
CA VAL A 90 3.99 0.18 5.40
C VAL A 90 2.61 -0.02 6.01
N ASN A 91 1.53 -0.07 5.21
CA ASN A 91 0.21 -0.38 5.73
C ASN A 91 0.14 -1.82 6.27
N ASP A 92 0.87 -2.76 5.68
CA ASP A 92 0.91 -4.16 6.14
C ASP A 92 1.62 -4.33 7.49
N ILE A 93 2.69 -3.57 7.75
CA ILE A 93 3.31 -3.60 9.08
C ILE A 93 2.52 -2.78 10.11
N LEU A 94 1.82 -1.73 9.66
CA LEU A 94 0.96 -0.90 10.50
C LEU A 94 -0.18 -1.70 11.14
N VAL A 95 -0.77 -2.66 10.43
CA VAL A 95 -1.91 -3.44 10.97
C VAL A 95 -1.55 -4.27 12.20
N GLN A 96 -0.26 -4.47 12.46
CA GLN A 96 0.26 -5.09 13.68
C GLN A 96 0.59 -4.06 14.79
N GLY A 97 0.29 -2.76 14.56
CA GLY A 97 0.58 -1.67 15.46
C GLY A 97 2.00 -1.12 15.34
N ALA A 98 2.75 -1.50 14.31
CA ALA A 98 4.13 -1.07 14.14
C ALA A 98 4.24 0.33 13.54
N GLU A 99 5.12 1.14 14.13
CA GLU A 99 5.61 2.39 13.55
C GLU A 99 6.66 2.05 12.48
N PRO A 100 6.47 2.44 11.20
CA PRO A 100 7.50 2.26 10.18
C PRO A 100 8.76 3.05 10.54
N LEU A 101 9.91 2.39 10.50
CA LEU A 101 11.22 3.01 10.77
C LEU A 101 11.94 3.36 9.48
N PHE A 102 12.08 2.38 8.61
CA PHE A 102 12.81 2.54 7.36
C PHE A 102 12.25 1.67 6.22
N PHE A 103 12.61 2.08 5.03
CA PHE A 103 12.21 1.47 3.77
C PHE A 103 13.44 1.26 2.88
N LEU A 104 13.43 0.16 2.16
CA LEU A 104 14.39 -0.18 1.10
C LEU A 104 13.60 -0.53 -0.15
N ASP A 105 14.08 -0.16 -1.33
CA ASP A 105 13.50 -0.54 -2.61
C ASP A 105 14.45 -1.39 -3.45
N TYR A 106 13.86 -2.16 -4.35
CA TYR A 106 14.55 -2.84 -5.44
C TYR A 106 13.90 -2.42 -6.76
N PHE A 107 14.65 -1.72 -7.59
CA PHE A 107 14.25 -1.30 -8.92
C PHE A 107 14.98 -2.15 -9.96
N ALA A 108 14.25 -3.00 -10.68
CA ALA A 108 14.81 -3.89 -11.70
C ALA A 108 14.28 -3.51 -13.08
N CYS A 109 15.15 -3.35 -14.07
CA CYS A 109 14.77 -2.97 -15.43
C CYS A 109 15.62 -3.68 -16.49
N GLY A 110 15.16 -3.66 -17.75
CA GLY A 110 15.97 -4.16 -18.87
C GLY A 110 17.08 -3.20 -19.26
N LYS A 111 16.77 -1.90 -19.24
CA LYS A 111 17.67 -0.78 -19.49
C LYS A 111 17.25 0.40 -18.64
N LEU A 112 18.18 1.03 -17.96
CA LEU A 112 17.91 2.14 -17.06
C LEU A 112 17.58 3.41 -17.84
N ASP A 113 16.37 3.93 -17.62
CA ASP A 113 15.99 5.29 -17.94
C ASP A 113 16.08 6.12 -16.66
N VAL A 114 17.09 6.96 -16.56
CA VAL A 114 17.41 7.75 -15.36
C VAL A 114 16.26 8.69 -14.98
N ALA A 115 15.55 9.27 -15.95
CA ALA A 115 14.45 10.19 -15.67
C ALA A 115 13.25 9.45 -15.05
N ARG A 116 12.82 8.34 -15.65
CA ARG A 116 11.73 7.50 -15.14
C ARG A 116 12.05 6.91 -13.77
N ALA A 117 13.26 6.38 -13.59
CA ALA A 117 13.69 5.85 -12.30
C ALA A 117 13.73 6.95 -11.23
N THR A 118 14.17 8.16 -11.57
CA THR A 118 14.14 9.31 -10.66
C THR A 118 12.71 9.64 -10.24
N ASP A 119 11.74 9.64 -11.17
CA ASP A 119 10.33 9.90 -10.85
C ASP A 119 9.73 8.82 -9.94
N VAL A 120 10.04 7.55 -10.18
CA VAL A 120 9.61 6.44 -9.30
C VAL A 120 10.16 6.63 -7.90
N ILE A 121 11.47 6.87 -7.75
CA ILE A 121 12.11 7.01 -6.43
C ILE A 121 11.67 8.29 -5.72
N LYS A 122 11.36 9.35 -6.46
CA LYS A 122 10.70 10.54 -5.90
C LYS A 122 9.33 10.19 -5.29
N GLY A 123 8.54 9.35 -5.96
CA GLY A 123 7.29 8.82 -5.42
C GLY A 123 7.52 7.94 -4.16
N ILE A 124 8.55 7.11 -4.15
CA ILE A 124 8.95 6.32 -2.96
C ILE A 124 9.30 7.27 -1.80
N ALA A 125 10.12 8.28 -2.03
CA ALA A 125 10.47 9.25 -1.00
C ALA A 125 9.25 10.01 -0.46
N GLN A 126 8.31 10.38 -1.33
CA GLN A 126 7.05 11.00 -0.92
C GLN A 126 6.24 10.06 -0.01
N GLY A 127 6.06 8.80 -0.39
CA GLY A 127 5.37 7.81 0.46
C GLY A 127 6.07 7.61 1.81
N CYS A 128 7.40 7.64 1.84
CA CYS A 128 8.19 7.59 3.06
C CYS A 128 8.00 8.84 3.95
N GLU A 129 8.01 10.05 3.38
CA GLU A 129 7.71 11.29 4.12
C GLU A 129 6.30 11.28 4.72
N GLU A 130 5.30 10.86 3.92
CA GLU A 130 3.90 10.78 4.35
C GLU A 130 3.71 9.75 5.47
N SER A 131 4.43 8.63 5.45
CA SER A 131 4.37 7.58 6.48
C SER A 131 5.30 7.84 7.67
N GLY A 132 6.22 8.81 7.57
CA GLY A 132 7.24 9.04 8.58
C GLY A 132 8.32 7.96 8.64
N CYS A 133 8.56 7.30 7.51
CA CYS A 133 9.52 6.22 7.30
C CYS A 133 10.77 6.76 6.58
N ALA A 134 11.97 6.33 6.94
CA ALA A 134 13.18 6.78 6.27
C ALA A 134 13.51 5.90 5.04
N LEU A 135 13.69 6.51 3.87
CA LEU A 135 14.27 5.83 2.71
C LEU A 135 15.79 5.79 2.87
N ILE A 136 16.32 4.64 3.31
CA ILE A 136 17.72 4.53 3.75
C ILE A 136 18.63 3.79 2.77
N GLY A 137 18.08 3.26 1.70
CA GLY A 137 18.83 2.53 0.68
C GLY A 137 17.90 1.83 -0.30
N GLY A 138 18.51 1.09 -1.19
CA GLY A 138 17.83 0.31 -2.22
C GLY A 138 18.85 -0.26 -3.20
N GLU A 139 18.35 -0.89 -4.26
CA GLU A 139 19.15 -1.45 -5.34
C GLU A 139 18.53 -1.09 -6.68
N THR A 140 19.35 -0.70 -7.64
CA THR A 140 18.94 -0.52 -9.03
C THR A 140 19.70 -1.51 -9.91
N ALA A 141 18.98 -2.42 -10.55
CA ALA A 141 19.56 -3.47 -11.38
C ALA A 141 19.15 -3.34 -12.84
N GLU A 142 20.14 -3.14 -13.72
CA GLU A 142 19.96 -3.34 -15.15
C GLU A 142 20.18 -4.81 -15.50
N MET A 143 19.12 -5.43 -16.05
CA MET A 143 19.11 -6.85 -16.42
C MET A 143 18.67 -7.01 -17.88
N PRO A 144 19.56 -6.73 -18.84
CA PRO A 144 19.25 -6.81 -20.26
C PRO A 144 18.74 -8.22 -20.64
N GLY A 145 17.61 -8.26 -21.34
CA GLY A 145 16.98 -9.51 -21.76
C GLY A 145 16.06 -10.18 -20.72
N MET A 146 16.05 -9.74 -19.46
CA MET A 146 15.06 -10.19 -18.47
C MET A 146 13.79 -9.35 -18.49
N TYR A 147 13.92 -8.04 -18.65
CA TYR A 147 12.80 -7.11 -18.82
C TYR A 147 12.84 -6.48 -20.22
N PRO A 148 11.66 -6.24 -20.84
CA PRO A 148 11.58 -5.44 -22.06
C PRO A 148 12.14 -4.02 -21.85
N GLU A 149 12.62 -3.39 -22.92
CA GLU A 149 13.05 -1.99 -22.87
C GLU A 149 11.87 -1.08 -22.47
N GLY A 150 12.08 -0.16 -21.53
CA GLY A 150 11.06 0.73 -21.00
C GLY A 150 10.19 0.14 -19.89
N GLU A 151 10.35 -1.13 -19.56
CA GLU A 151 9.66 -1.78 -18.45
C GLU A 151 10.60 -1.99 -17.25
N TYR A 152 10.02 -1.94 -16.05
CA TYR A 152 10.70 -2.21 -14.79
C TYR A 152 9.78 -2.94 -13.82
N ASP A 153 10.36 -3.55 -12.80
CA ASP A 153 9.64 -4.10 -11.65
C ASP A 153 10.15 -3.48 -10.36
N LEU A 154 9.29 -3.45 -9.35
CA LEU A 154 9.54 -2.82 -8.07
C LEU A 154 9.25 -3.80 -6.93
N ALA A 155 10.17 -3.88 -5.98
CA ALA A 155 9.93 -4.51 -4.70
C ALA A 155 10.30 -3.55 -3.56
N GLY A 156 9.45 -3.48 -2.55
CA GLY A 156 9.65 -2.66 -1.36
C GLY A 156 9.81 -3.52 -0.11
N PHE A 157 10.64 -3.05 0.82
CA PHE A 157 10.88 -3.68 2.11
C PHE A 157 10.72 -2.64 3.20
N ALA A 158 9.68 -2.78 4.01
CA ALA A 158 9.45 -1.94 5.17
C ALA A 158 9.84 -2.67 6.45
N VAL A 159 10.50 -1.96 7.35
CA VAL A 159 10.74 -2.43 8.71
C VAL A 159 10.21 -1.40 9.68
N GLY A 160 9.41 -1.86 10.62
CA GLY A 160 8.85 -1.06 11.69
C GLY A 160 9.11 -1.68 13.04
N VAL A 161 8.68 -0.99 14.08
CA VAL A 161 8.84 -1.41 15.47
C VAL A 161 7.54 -1.19 16.24
N VAL A 162 7.26 -2.12 17.14
CA VAL A 162 6.13 -2.03 18.07
C VAL A 162 6.58 -2.49 19.46
N GLU A 163 6.04 -1.89 20.52
CA GLU A 163 6.23 -2.42 21.87
C GLU A 163 5.53 -3.78 21.99
N LYS A 164 6.20 -4.79 22.56
CA LYS A 164 5.73 -6.18 22.60
C LYS A 164 4.31 -6.32 23.16
N GLU A 165 3.99 -5.55 24.21
CA GLU A 165 2.70 -5.55 24.85
C GLU A 165 1.60 -4.82 24.05
N ARG A 166 2.00 -4.07 23.00
CA ARG A 166 1.09 -3.32 22.11
C ARG A 166 0.91 -3.97 20.73
N VAL A 167 1.44 -5.17 20.52
CA VAL A 167 1.26 -5.91 19.26
C VAL A 167 -0.22 -6.21 19.04
N ILE A 168 -0.75 -5.76 17.89
CA ILE A 168 -2.13 -6.01 17.49
C ILE A 168 -2.16 -7.32 16.70
N ASN A 169 -2.93 -8.30 17.20
CA ASN A 169 -2.97 -9.65 16.65
C ASN A 169 -4.40 -10.24 16.52
N GLY A 170 -5.43 -9.45 16.75
CA GLY A 170 -6.82 -9.84 16.61
C GLY A 170 -7.38 -10.74 17.72
N ARG A 171 -6.56 -11.31 18.62
CA ARG A 171 -6.98 -12.32 19.59
C ARG A 171 -8.03 -11.83 20.61
N SER A 172 -8.11 -10.52 20.84
CA SER A 172 -9.07 -9.90 21.75
C SER A 172 -10.40 -9.53 21.09
N ILE A 173 -10.53 -9.76 19.78
CA ILE A 173 -11.78 -9.54 19.05
C ILE A 173 -12.84 -10.51 19.55
N LYS A 174 -14.04 -10.00 19.79
CA LYS A 174 -15.19 -10.79 20.29
C LYS A 174 -16.50 -10.30 19.71
N ALA A 175 -17.54 -11.09 19.84
CA ALA A 175 -18.91 -10.68 19.49
C ALA A 175 -19.29 -9.38 20.21
N GLY A 176 -19.94 -8.46 19.49
CA GLY A 176 -20.28 -7.11 19.92
C GLY A 176 -19.30 -6.04 19.50
N ASP A 177 -18.04 -6.37 19.15
CA ASP A 177 -17.07 -5.40 18.66
C ASP A 177 -17.52 -4.80 17.33
N ILE A 178 -17.13 -3.55 17.10
CA ILE A 178 -17.50 -2.78 15.90
C ILE A 178 -16.41 -2.86 14.85
N VAL A 179 -16.85 -2.99 13.59
CA VAL A 179 -16.01 -2.95 12.40
C VAL A 179 -16.12 -1.56 11.78
N LEU A 180 -15.04 -0.78 11.84
CA LEU A 180 -14.89 0.48 11.12
C LEU A 180 -14.11 0.26 9.83
N GLY A 181 -14.45 1.02 8.79
CA GLY A 181 -13.73 1.04 7.52
C GLY A 181 -13.24 2.42 7.20
N LEU A 182 -11.98 2.55 6.77
CA LEU A 182 -11.40 3.79 6.27
C LEU A 182 -11.43 3.76 4.74
N ALA A 183 -11.85 4.88 4.15
CA ALA A 183 -11.95 5.00 2.69
C ALA A 183 -10.62 4.77 1.98
N SER A 184 -10.68 4.15 0.81
CA SER A 184 -9.54 4.08 -0.12
C SER A 184 -9.50 5.28 -1.06
N ASN A 185 -8.36 5.48 -1.72
CA ASN A 185 -8.20 6.48 -2.79
C ASN A 185 -8.60 5.96 -4.18
N GLY A 186 -9.03 4.71 -4.28
CA GLY A 186 -9.29 3.99 -5.51
C GLY A 186 -8.95 2.51 -5.35
N ALA A 187 -8.57 1.84 -6.43
CA ALA A 187 -8.25 0.41 -6.42
C ALA A 187 -6.91 0.09 -5.70
N HIS A 188 -6.17 1.11 -5.29
CA HIS A 188 -4.84 1.00 -4.69
C HIS A 188 -3.86 0.34 -5.67
N SER A 189 -3.33 -0.85 -5.33
CA SER A 189 -2.42 -1.61 -6.22
C SER A 189 -2.94 -3.02 -6.51
N ASN A 190 -4.23 -3.28 -6.32
CA ASN A 190 -4.82 -4.61 -6.46
C ASN A 190 -5.91 -4.66 -7.55
N GLY A 191 -6.08 -5.81 -8.17
CA GLY A 191 -7.10 -6.01 -9.20
C GLY A 191 -6.76 -5.46 -10.59
N TYR A 192 -5.55 -4.93 -10.79
CA TYR A 192 -5.17 -4.24 -12.04
C TYR A 192 -5.10 -5.14 -13.27
N SER A 193 -4.93 -6.43 -13.13
CA SER A 193 -5.06 -7.36 -14.27
C SER A 193 -6.49 -7.34 -14.83
N LEU A 194 -7.51 -7.27 -13.95
CA LEU A 194 -8.91 -7.15 -14.36
C LEU A 194 -9.22 -5.74 -14.90
N VAL A 195 -8.75 -4.68 -14.22
CA VAL A 195 -8.89 -3.28 -14.71
C VAL A 195 -8.35 -3.13 -16.13
N ARG A 196 -7.13 -3.60 -16.38
CA ARG A 196 -6.50 -3.55 -17.72
C ARG A 196 -7.30 -4.34 -18.77
N LYS A 197 -7.83 -5.49 -18.39
CA LYS A 197 -8.67 -6.31 -19.28
C LYS A 197 -9.98 -5.61 -19.65
N ILE A 198 -10.61 -4.91 -18.69
CA ILE A 198 -11.81 -4.11 -18.91
C ILE A 198 -11.49 -2.94 -19.87
N ILE A 199 -10.42 -2.18 -19.61
CA ILE A 199 -9.97 -1.07 -20.46
C ILE A 199 -9.73 -1.58 -21.90
N ALA A 200 -8.99 -2.66 -22.06
CA ALA A 200 -8.66 -3.21 -23.38
C ALA A 200 -9.89 -3.71 -24.16
N ARG A 201 -10.92 -4.20 -23.45
CA ARG A 201 -12.15 -4.68 -24.06
C ARG A 201 -13.08 -3.55 -24.48
N ASP A 202 -13.28 -2.58 -23.60
CA ASP A 202 -14.33 -1.57 -23.76
C ASP A 202 -13.81 -0.27 -24.40
N ASN A 203 -12.48 -0.11 -24.45
CA ASN A 203 -11.78 1.05 -25.00
C ASN A 203 -12.43 2.39 -24.60
N PRO A 204 -12.57 2.66 -23.25
CA PRO A 204 -13.25 3.85 -22.78
C PRO A 204 -12.43 5.10 -23.10
N ASP A 205 -13.10 6.27 -23.18
CA ASP A 205 -12.41 7.55 -23.19
C ASP A 205 -11.78 7.79 -21.80
N LEU A 206 -10.48 7.55 -21.72
CA LEU A 206 -9.72 7.67 -20.46
C LEU A 206 -9.51 9.13 -20.02
N ASP A 207 -9.64 10.08 -20.92
CA ASP A 207 -9.36 11.50 -20.69
C ASP A 207 -10.67 12.32 -20.51
N ALA A 208 -11.84 11.68 -20.64
CA ALA A 208 -13.11 12.27 -20.27
C ALA A 208 -13.22 12.52 -18.77
N GLU A 209 -13.89 13.61 -18.38
CA GLU A 209 -14.23 13.84 -16.97
C GLU A 209 -15.05 12.69 -16.42
N PHE A 210 -14.59 12.12 -15.32
CA PHE A 210 -15.17 10.92 -14.73
C PHE A 210 -15.74 11.15 -13.34
N ASP A 211 -14.95 11.70 -12.42
CA ASP A 211 -15.37 11.88 -11.03
C ASP A 211 -14.72 13.11 -10.39
N ASN A 212 -15.56 14.04 -9.91
CA ASN A 212 -15.13 15.26 -9.20
C ASN A 212 -14.03 16.07 -9.94
N GLY A 213 -14.17 16.22 -11.25
CA GLY A 213 -13.22 16.95 -12.10
C GLY A 213 -11.97 16.16 -12.49
N LYS A 214 -11.85 14.90 -12.05
CA LYS A 214 -10.78 13.97 -12.47
C LYS A 214 -11.22 13.15 -13.68
N THR A 215 -10.26 12.81 -14.53
CA THR A 215 -10.47 11.87 -15.63
C THR A 215 -10.55 10.44 -15.13
N LEU A 216 -11.03 9.52 -15.99
CA LEU A 216 -11.01 8.09 -15.69
C LEU A 216 -9.57 7.60 -15.50
N ARG A 217 -8.62 8.07 -16.33
CA ARG A 217 -7.19 7.78 -16.22
C ARG A 217 -6.64 8.15 -14.85
N GLU A 218 -6.86 9.39 -14.40
CA GLU A 218 -6.40 9.89 -13.10
C GLU A 218 -7.02 9.12 -11.93
N THR A 219 -8.27 8.72 -12.05
CA THR A 219 -8.97 7.95 -11.02
C THR A 219 -8.42 6.52 -10.94
N ILE A 220 -8.12 5.88 -12.07
CA ILE A 220 -7.56 4.54 -12.13
C ILE A 220 -6.14 4.52 -11.55
N ILE A 221 -5.26 5.48 -11.93
CA ILE A 221 -3.85 5.48 -11.51
C ILE A 221 -3.63 6.09 -10.11
N ALA A 222 -4.68 6.55 -9.43
CA ALA A 222 -4.58 7.16 -8.11
C ALA A 222 -3.73 6.30 -7.15
N PRO A 223 -2.80 6.90 -6.40
CA PRO A 223 -1.92 6.14 -5.52
C PRO A 223 -2.67 5.54 -4.34
N THR A 224 -2.12 4.47 -3.81
CA THR A 224 -2.58 3.81 -2.58
C THR A 224 -2.54 4.78 -1.40
N ARG A 225 -3.61 4.80 -0.59
CA ARG A 225 -3.68 5.65 0.60
C ARG A 225 -2.74 5.15 1.69
N LEU A 226 -2.03 6.08 2.31
CA LEU A 226 -1.19 5.86 3.48
C LEU A 226 -2.01 6.12 4.76
N TYR A 227 -2.17 5.12 5.61
CA TYR A 227 -2.95 5.21 6.86
C TYR A 227 -2.09 5.37 8.10
N VAL A 228 -0.76 5.45 7.95
CA VAL A 228 0.20 5.35 9.06
C VAL A 228 -0.02 6.42 10.13
N LYS A 229 0.02 7.70 9.74
CA LYS A 229 -0.06 8.81 10.72
C LYS A 229 -1.38 8.84 11.50
N PRO A 230 -2.57 8.79 10.85
CA PRO A 230 -3.84 8.81 11.57
C PRO A 230 -4.03 7.59 12.48
N ILE A 231 -3.61 6.39 12.01
CA ILE A 231 -3.74 5.17 12.82
C ILE A 231 -2.79 5.20 14.01
N LEU A 232 -1.50 5.54 13.83
CA LEU A 232 -0.56 5.64 14.97
C LEU A 232 -1.04 6.67 16.00
N ALA A 233 -1.59 7.81 15.55
CA ALA A 233 -2.18 8.80 16.46
C ALA A 233 -3.41 8.25 17.21
N ALA A 234 -4.21 7.39 16.60
CA ALA A 234 -5.32 6.71 17.26
C ALA A 234 -4.83 5.67 18.28
N LEU A 235 -3.79 4.90 17.95
CA LEU A 235 -3.21 3.89 18.84
C LEU A 235 -2.59 4.46 20.12
N GLU A 236 -2.25 5.75 20.14
CA GLU A 236 -1.82 6.43 21.37
C GLU A 236 -2.96 6.74 22.34
N LYS A 237 -4.22 6.69 21.88
CA LYS A 237 -5.42 7.09 22.66
C LYS A 237 -6.41 5.97 22.89
N PHE A 238 -6.48 5.02 21.97
CA PHE A 238 -7.51 4.00 21.94
C PHE A 238 -6.92 2.60 21.82
N THR A 239 -7.65 1.62 22.32
CA THR A 239 -7.30 0.20 22.16
C THR A 239 -7.92 -0.33 20.88
N VAL A 240 -7.11 -0.58 19.87
CA VAL A 240 -7.51 -1.27 18.64
C VAL A 240 -7.26 -2.76 18.81
N LYS A 241 -8.27 -3.58 18.52
CA LYS A 241 -8.21 -5.04 18.72
C LYS A 241 -7.69 -5.79 17.50
N GLY A 242 -7.91 -5.26 16.31
CA GLY A 242 -7.45 -5.81 15.06
C GLY A 242 -7.55 -4.81 13.93
N MET A 243 -6.67 -4.94 12.94
CA MET A 243 -6.69 -4.14 11.71
C MET A 243 -6.39 -5.02 10.51
N ALA A 244 -7.03 -4.74 9.36
CA ALA A 244 -6.76 -5.41 8.10
C ALA A 244 -6.57 -4.38 6.99
N HIS A 245 -5.44 -4.44 6.31
CA HIS A 245 -5.20 -3.73 5.04
C HIS A 245 -5.91 -4.49 3.93
N ILE A 246 -6.79 -3.81 3.20
CA ILE A 246 -7.61 -4.46 2.17
C ILE A 246 -6.87 -4.42 0.83
N THR A 247 -6.22 -5.52 0.52
CA THR A 247 -5.38 -5.77 -0.65
C THR A 247 -6.00 -6.81 -1.59
N GLY A 248 -5.21 -7.60 -2.29
CA GLY A 248 -5.68 -8.76 -3.06
C GLY A 248 -6.46 -9.74 -2.18
N GLY A 249 -7.59 -10.23 -2.69
CA GLY A 249 -8.57 -10.97 -1.89
C GLY A 249 -9.70 -10.09 -1.36
N GLY A 250 -9.57 -8.74 -1.47
CA GLY A 250 -10.59 -7.77 -1.08
C GLY A 250 -11.00 -7.88 0.39
N ILE A 251 -12.16 -7.31 0.73
CA ILE A 251 -12.67 -7.34 2.11
C ILE A 251 -12.98 -8.78 2.56
N THR A 252 -13.34 -9.64 1.62
CA THR A 252 -13.77 -11.02 1.88
C THR A 252 -12.64 -11.88 2.44
N GLU A 253 -11.41 -11.77 1.90
CA GLU A 253 -10.30 -12.64 2.28
C GLU A 253 -9.31 -11.98 3.25
N ASN A 254 -9.29 -10.62 3.36
CA ASN A 254 -8.37 -9.96 4.27
C ASN A 254 -8.91 -9.82 5.69
N VAL A 255 -10.21 -9.56 5.87
CA VAL A 255 -10.81 -9.43 7.21
C VAL A 255 -10.71 -10.73 8.04
N PRO A 256 -10.92 -11.94 7.49
CA PRO A 256 -10.74 -13.19 8.24
C PRO A 256 -9.35 -13.37 8.86
N ARG A 257 -8.31 -12.80 8.26
CA ARG A 257 -6.92 -12.97 8.73
C ARG A 257 -6.66 -12.43 10.13
N ILE A 258 -7.54 -11.56 10.62
CA ILE A 258 -7.43 -10.94 11.95
C ILE A 258 -8.48 -11.45 12.94
N LEU A 259 -9.38 -12.31 12.51
CA LEU A 259 -10.51 -12.77 13.33
C LEU A 259 -10.17 -14.07 14.07
N PRO A 260 -10.56 -14.21 15.36
CA PRO A 260 -10.63 -15.50 16.03
C PRO A 260 -11.56 -16.47 15.27
N GLU A 261 -11.24 -17.77 15.31
CA GLU A 261 -11.97 -18.80 14.55
C GLU A 261 -13.48 -18.85 14.82
N ASN A 262 -13.89 -18.48 16.04
CA ASN A 262 -15.28 -18.50 16.48
C ASN A 262 -16.05 -17.19 16.21
N THR A 263 -15.50 -16.30 15.38
CA THR A 263 -16.10 -14.99 15.08
C THR A 263 -16.34 -14.77 13.60
N VAL A 264 -17.30 -13.90 13.29
CA VAL A 264 -17.64 -13.43 11.94
C VAL A 264 -17.78 -11.92 11.95
N ALA A 265 -17.18 -11.26 10.98
CA ALA A 265 -17.46 -9.86 10.66
C ALA A 265 -18.73 -9.80 9.79
N GLN A 266 -19.79 -9.27 10.34
CA GLN A 266 -21.02 -8.98 9.61
C GLN A 266 -20.99 -7.52 9.13
N ILE A 267 -20.86 -7.35 7.83
CA ILE A 267 -20.69 -6.06 7.14
C ILE A 267 -21.96 -5.73 6.36
N ASP A 268 -22.49 -4.53 6.57
CA ASP A 268 -23.62 -4.00 5.82
C ASP A 268 -23.08 -3.33 4.53
N ALA A 269 -23.39 -3.88 3.37
CA ALA A 269 -23.02 -3.33 2.06
C ALA A 269 -23.58 -1.90 1.81
N LYS A 270 -24.59 -1.48 2.59
CA LYS A 270 -25.17 -0.13 2.52
C LYS A 270 -24.49 0.87 3.46
N ALA A 271 -23.56 0.41 4.32
CA ALA A 271 -22.85 1.27 5.27
C ALA A 271 -21.96 2.32 4.57
N TRP A 272 -21.60 2.12 3.31
CA TRP A 272 -20.89 3.09 2.49
C TRP A 272 -21.42 3.11 1.06
N THR A 273 -21.19 4.20 0.37
CA THR A 273 -21.50 4.29 -1.06
C THR A 273 -20.34 3.73 -1.86
N LEU A 274 -20.61 2.75 -2.71
CA LEU A 274 -19.59 2.21 -3.63
C LEU A 274 -19.05 3.35 -4.51
N PRO A 275 -17.74 3.67 -4.47
CA PRO A 275 -17.18 4.75 -5.26
C PRO A 275 -17.37 4.54 -6.76
N LYS A 276 -17.45 5.64 -7.51
CA LYS A 276 -17.76 5.66 -8.94
C LYS A 276 -16.85 4.76 -9.79
N LEU A 277 -15.56 4.68 -9.41
CA LEU A 277 -14.61 3.77 -10.07
C LEU A 277 -15.10 2.32 -10.01
N PHE A 278 -15.50 1.85 -8.83
CA PHE A 278 -15.92 0.45 -8.65
C PHE A 278 -17.29 0.18 -9.27
N GLN A 279 -18.19 1.18 -9.29
CA GLN A 279 -19.44 1.07 -10.04
C GLN A 279 -19.16 0.90 -11.54
N TRP A 280 -18.22 1.68 -12.09
CA TRP A 280 -17.80 1.57 -13.47
C TRP A 280 -17.13 0.23 -13.76
N LEU A 281 -16.18 -0.22 -12.92
CA LEU A 281 -15.52 -1.51 -13.07
C LEU A 281 -16.52 -2.66 -13.06
N GLN A 282 -17.51 -2.61 -12.18
CA GLN A 282 -18.56 -3.62 -12.09
C GLN A 282 -19.42 -3.65 -13.34
N GLN A 283 -19.89 -2.51 -13.80
CA GLN A 283 -20.76 -2.39 -14.97
C GLN A 283 -20.02 -2.71 -16.26
N ALA A 284 -18.90 -2.03 -16.52
CA ALA A 284 -18.08 -2.24 -17.69
C ALA A 284 -17.52 -3.67 -17.74
N GLY A 285 -17.07 -4.20 -16.60
CA GLY A 285 -16.57 -5.57 -16.48
C GLY A 285 -17.65 -6.63 -16.53
N ASN A 286 -18.92 -6.29 -16.28
CA ASN A 286 -19.99 -7.23 -15.93
C ASN A 286 -19.53 -8.19 -14.82
N VAL A 287 -18.92 -7.62 -13.75
CA VAL A 287 -18.32 -8.38 -12.66
C VAL A 287 -19.39 -8.67 -11.61
N GLU A 288 -19.51 -9.93 -11.21
CA GLU A 288 -20.40 -10.33 -10.14
C GLU A 288 -20.05 -9.65 -8.82
N THR A 289 -21.08 -9.29 -8.04
CA THR A 289 -20.88 -8.52 -6.79
C THR A 289 -19.92 -9.21 -5.82
N GLN A 290 -20.00 -10.53 -5.68
CA GLN A 290 -19.09 -11.29 -4.81
C GLN A 290 -17.64 -11.24 -5.33
N GLU A 291 -17.46 -11.27 -6.64
CA GLU A 291 -16.12 -11.14 -7.26
C GLU A 291 -15.56 -9.72 -7.10
N MET A 292 -16.42 -8.68 -7.09
CA MET A 292 -15.99 -7.32 -6.73
C MET A 292 -15.39 -7.27 -5.32
N TYR A 293 -16.05 -7.85 -4.32
CA TYR A 293 -15.58 -7.88 -2.92
C TYR A 293 -14.37 -8.79 -2.70
N ARG A 294 -14.08 -9.68 -3.64
CA ARG A 294 -12.92 -10.56 -3.62
C ARG A 294 -11.72 -9.98 -4.37
N THR A 295 -11.95 -9.23 -5.44
CA THR A 295 -10.88 -8.68 -6.28
C THR A 295 -10.42 -7.31 -5.80
N PHE A 296 -11.35 -6.46 -5.35
CA PHE A 296 -11.12 -5.06 -5.05
C PHE A 296 -11.42 -4.70 -3.60
N ASN A 297 -10.86 -3.58 -3.15
CA ASN A 297 -11.20 -2.99 -1.86
C ASN A 297 -12.60 -2.35 -1.82
N CYS A 298 -13.24 -2.14 -2.96
CA CYS A 298 -14.57 -1.55 -3.11
C CYS A 298 -14.78 -0.23 -2.36
N GLY A 299 -13.71 0.54 -2.17
CA GLY A 299 -13.75 1.84 -1.47
C GLY A 299 -13.32 1.80 -0.01
N ILE A 300 -13.02 0.63 0.55
CA ILE A 300 -12.53 0.44 1.93
C ILE A 300 -11.10 -0.09 1.88
N GLY A 301 -10.12 0.76 2.18
CA GLY A 301 -8.71 0.35 2.11
C GLY A 301 -8.15 -0.18 3.42
N MET A 302 -8.76 0.17 4.56
CA MET A 302 -8.35 -0.30 5.88
C MET A 302 -9.58 -0.62 6.73
N VAL A 303 -9.55 -1.75 7.41
CA VAL A 303 -10.55 -2.13 8.42
C VAL A 303 -9.92 -2.05 9.81
N VAL A 304 -10.69 -1.53 10.79
CA VAL A 304 -10.28 -1.40 12.19
C VAL A 304 -11.39 -2.01 13.06
N VAL A 305 -11.02 -2.92 13.95
CA VAL A 305 -11.95 -3.56 14.90
C VAL A 305 -11.68 -3.06 16.30
N ILE A 306 -12.72 -2.55 16.96
CA ILE A 306 -12.66 -1.91 18.28
C ILE A 306 -13.85 -2.32 19.17
N ALA A 307 -13.75 -2.03 20.45
CA ALA A 307 -14.89 -2.22 21.37
C ALA A 307 -16.06 -1.29 21.02
N GLU A 308 -17.29 -1.72 21.26
CA GLU A 308 -18.49 -0.93 20.93
C GLU A 308 -18.51 0.42 21.66
N GLU A 309 -18.09 0.44 22.92
CA GLU A 309 -18.01 1.64 23.75
C GLU A 309 -17.06 2.72 23.22
N ASP A 310 -16.02 2.33 22.43
CA ASP A 310 -15.03 3.25 21.88
C ASP A 310 -15.36 3.69 20.44
N ALA A 311 -16.35 3.06 19.78
CA ALA A 311 -16.59 3.18 18.35
C ALA A 311 -16.80 4.63 17.88
N ASP A 312 -17.67 5.37 18.56
CA ASP A 312 -18.01 6.74 18.18
C ASP A 312 -16.81 7.68 18.41
N ALA A 313 -16.05 7.47 19.49
CA ALA A 313 -14.88 8.28 19.82
C ALA A 313 -13.74 8.05 18.81
N VAL A 314 -13.47 6.79 18.44
CA VAL A 314 -12.46 6.44 17.43
C VAL A 314 -12.86 6.95 16.06
N GLN A 315 -14.13 6.78 15.65
CA GLN A 315 -14.63 7.31 14.38
C GLN A 315 -14.48 8.83 14.31
N ALA A 316 -14.90 9.55 15.34
CA ALA A 316 -14.77 11.00 15.41
C ALA A 316 -13.30 11.45 15.40
N PHE A 317 -12.42 10.73 16.11
CA PHE A 317 -10.99 11.04 16.13
C PHE A 317 -10.36 10.88 14.76
N LEU A 318 -10.54 9.73 14.09
CA LEU A 318 -9.99 9.46 12.78
C LEU A 318 -10.55 10.42 11.71
N THR A 319 -11.84 10.77 11.80
CA THR A 319 -12.45 11.81 10.95
C THR A 319 -11.77 13.16 11.16
N GLY A 320 -11.48 13.52 12.40
CA GLY A 320 -10.72 14.73 12.74
C GLY A 320 -9.27 14.73 12.26
N GLN A 321 -8.70 13.55 11.98
CA GLN A 321 -7.39 13.38 11.33
C GLN A 321 -7.47 13.42 9.79
N GLY A 322 -8.64 13.65 9.20
CA GLY A 322 -8.84 13.74 7.75
C GLY A 322 -9.21 12.41 7.07
N GLU A 323 -9.55 11.38 7.86
CA GLU A 323 -10.04 10.12 7.31
C GLU A 323 -11.55 10.17 7.06
N THR A 324 -12.00 9.52 5.97
CA THR A 324 -13.41 9.18 5.80
C THR A 324 -13.64 7.82 6.43
N VAL A 325 -14.45 7.77 7.49
CA VAL A 325 -14.65 6.56 8.29
C VAL A 325 -16.10 6.12 8.25
N TYR A 326 -16.31 4.86 7.95
CA TYR A 326 -17.62 4.21 7.91
C TYR A 326 -17.75 3.20 9.04
N ARG A 327 -18.92 3.12 9.66
CA ARG A 327 -19.27 2.02 10.58
C ARG A 327 -19.84 0.89 9.74
N LEU A 328 -18.96 -0.03 9.31
CA LEU A 328 -19.30 -1.09 8.36
C LEU A 328 -20.22 -2.15 8.93
N GLY A 329 -20.13 -2.42 10.23
CA GLY A 329 -20.89 -3.48 10.86
C GLY A 329 -20.32 -3.88 12.21
N LYS A 330 -20.54 -5.14 12.59
CA LYS A 330 -20.10 -5.66 13.88
C LYS A 330 -19.62 -7.10 13.81
N ILE A 331 -18.85 -7.48 14.82
CA ILE A 331 -18.44 -8.87 15.03
C ILE A 331 -19.58 -9.62 15.73
N ARG A 332 -19.86 -10.83 15.27
CA ARG A 332 -20.78 -11.77 15.94
C ARG A 332 -20.13 -13.15 16.11
N GLU A 333 -20.77 -14.01 16.88
CA GLU A 333 -20.38 -15.41 16.96
C GLU A 333 -20.55 -16.10 15.60
N ARG A 334 -19.63 -17.03 15.29
CA ARG A 334 -19.65 -17.84 14.08
C ARG A 334 -20.58 -19.04 14.25
N ASN A 335 -21.45 -19.26 13.28
CA ASN A 335 -22.35 -20.41 13.25
C ASN A 335 -21.84 -21.46 12.27
N GLY A 336 -21.38 -22.60 12.79
CA GLY A 336 -20.86 -23.70 11.96
C GLY A 336 -19.68 -23.26 11.09
N ASP A 337 -19.69 -23.69 9.84
CA ASP A 337 -18.59 -23.47 8.87
C ASP A 337 -18.80 -22.26 7.96
N GLU A 338 -19.64 -21.30 8.35
CA GLU A 338 -19.86 -20.10 7.56
C GLU A 338 -18.55 -19.31 7.34
N HIS A 339 -18.48 -18.57 6.24
CA HIS A 339 -17.33 -17.71 5.96
C HIS A 339 -17.21 -16.59 7.02
N GLN A 340 -16.01 -16.30 7.50
CA GLN A 340 -15.78 -15.34 8.59
C GLN A 340 -16.01 -13.88 8.22
N THR A 341 -16.26 -13.57 6.95
CA THR A 341 -16.71 -12.25 6.48
C THR A 341 -18.00 -12.42 5.69
N GLN A 342 -19.06 -11.75 6.13
CA GLN A 342 -20.37 -11.72 5.49
C GLN A 342 -20.66 -10.27 5.08
N VAL A 343 -20.76 -10.01 3.77
CA VAL A 343 -21.15 -8.70 3.22
C VAL A 343 -22.56 -8.84 2.63
N ALA A 344 -23.54 -8.16 3.19
CA ALA A 344 -24.97 -8.31 2.83
C ALA A 344 -25.70 -6.96 2.68
#